data_686476b7f58c787b9fbbd7483ebc8fbf
#
_entry.id   686476b7f58c787b9fbbd7483ebc8fbf
#
_cell.length_a   1.000
_cell.length_b   1.000
_cell.length_c   1.000
_cell.angle_alpha   90.00
_cell.angle_beta   90.00
_cell.angle_gamma   90.00
#
_symmetry.space_group_name_H-M   'P 1'
#
loop_
_entity.id
_entity.type
_entity.pdbx_description
1 polymer ?
#
loop_
_entity_poly.entity_id
_entity_poly.type
_entity_poly.pdbx_seq_one_letter_code
_entity_poly.pdbx_strand_id
1 'polypeptide(L)'
;YKLVEKENIKKLKYTKLIFGDVKDTLPIFIKQNDLSSMPIGFVAFDMDYFTSTYNALKIFNLDSCNYIPRPITYFDDLSFSSEYEGESLAIKEFNKNNKRKLSPIGELAEYLSLFWKRWIFLGKRFHMLTDHTHPKYNEKYEDTIALQICMIND
;
A
#
# COMPACT_ATOMS: atom_id res chain seq x y z
N TYR A 1 -2.31 -24.04 -5.92
CA TYR A 1 -3.23 -22.95 -5.57
C TYR A 1 -4.62 -23.56 -5.38
N LYS A 2 -5.06 -23.71 -4.11
CA LYS A 2 -6.47 -24.00 -3.85
C LYS A 2 -7.24 -22.75 -4.27
N LEU A 3 -8.09 -22.90 -5.29
CA LEU A 3 -9.10 -21.90 -5.59
C LEU A 3 -9.85 -21.62 -4.29
N VAL A 4 -9.69 -20.42 -3.75
CA VAL A 4 -10.53 -19.94 -2.66
C VAL A 4 -11.95 -20.08 -3.17
N GLU A 5 -12.74 -20.90 -2.51
CA GLU A 5 -14.08 -21.22 -3.00
C GLU A 5 -14.85 -19.92 -3.21
N LYS A 6 -15.24 -19.65 -4.46
CA LYS A 6 -15.96 -18.45 -4.89
C LYS A 6 -17.18 -18.15 -4.02
N GLU A 7 -17.75 -19.16 -3.38
CA GLU A 7 -18.92 -19.04 -2.51
C GLU A 7 -18.66 -18.31 -1.18
N ASN A 8 -17.46 -18.46 -0.61
CA ASN A 8 -17.14 -17.80 0.67
C ASN A 8 -16.86 -16.30 0.53
N ILE A 9 -16.38 -15.87 -0.63
CA ILE A 9 -16.11 -14.44 -0.90
C ILE A 9 -17.40 -13.68 -1.21
N LYS A 10 -18.39 -14.30 -1.82
CA LYS A 10 -19.70 -13.68 -2.07
C LYS A 10 -20.44 -13.24 -0.80
N LYS A 11 -20.06 -13.75 0.37
CA LYS A 11 -20.63 -13.37 1.66
C LYS A 11 -20.06 -12.07 2.23
N LEU A 12 -18.96 -11.56 1.68
CA LEU A 12 -18.34 -10.31 2.15
C LEU A 12 -18.97 -9.11 1.43
N LYS A 13 -19.85 -8.41 2.12
CA LYS A 13 -20.71 -7.32 1.59
C LYS A 13 -19.92 -6.20 0.87
N TYR A 14 -18.64 -5.98 1.24
CA TYR A 14 -17.83 -4.87 0.75
C TYR A 14 -16.56 -5.33 0.01
N THR A 15 -16.53 -6.57 -0.45
CA THR A 15 -15.36 -7.13 -1.12
C THR A 15 -15.69 -7.43 -2.58
N LYS A 16 -14.82 -6.99 -3.48
CA LYS A 16 -14.86 -7.32 -4.91
C LYS A 16 -13.61 -8.11 -5.27
N LEU A 17 -13.80 -9.28 -5.85
CA LEU A 17 -12.71 -10.11 -6.35
C LEU A 17 -12.57 -9.91 -7.86
N ILE A 18 -11.35 -9.60 -8.31
CA ILE A 18 -11.01 -9.41 -9.72
C ILE A 18 -9.96 -10.46 -10.08
N PHE A 19 -10.25 -11.30 -11.06
CA PHE A 19 -9.36 -12.34 -11.54
C PHE A 19 -8.64 -11.90 -12.79
N GLY A 20 -7.34 -12.18 -12.88
CA GLY A 20 -6.54 -11.94 -14.06
C GLY A 20 -5.19 -11.30 -13.72
N ASP A 21 -4.35 -11.09 -14.73
CA ASP A 21 -3.09 -10.38 -14.57
C ASP A 21 -3.36 -8.93 -14.13
N VAL A 22 -2.63 -8.45 -13.12
CA VAL A 22 -2.76 -7.09 -12.60
C VAL A 22 -2.51 -6.03 -13.67
N LYS A 23 -1.63 -6.32 -14.63
CA LYS A 23 -1.34 -5.45 -15.76
C LYS A 23 -2.60 -5.13 -16.59
N ASP A 24 -3.49 -6.11 -16.73
CA ASP A 24 -4.69 -6.00 -17.55
C ASP A 24 -5.89 -5.57 -16.71
N THR A 25 -5.99 -6.07 -15.48
CA THR A 25 -7.15 -5.86 -14.61
C THR A 25 -7.12 -4.51 -13.90
N LEU A 26 -5.96 -3.99 -13.54
CA LEU A 26 -5.84 -2.71 -12.84
C LEU A 26 -6.37 -1.52 -13.67
N PRO A 27 -6.05 -1.36 -14.96
CA PRO A 27 -6.64 -0.30 -15.78
C PRO A 27 -8.16 -0.38 -15.90
N ILE A 28 -8.70 -1.59 -15.94
CA ILE A 28 -10.15 -1.82 -15.98
C ILE A 28 -10.79 -1.42 -14.65
N PHE A 29 -10.18 -1.84 -13.53
CA PHE A 29 -10.63 -1.46 -12.18
C PHE A 29 -10.68 0.06 -12.02
N ILE A 30 -9.62 0.76 -12.40
CA ILE A 30 -9.54 2.23 -12.32
C ILE A 30 -10.67 2.89 -13.12
N LYS A 31 -10.93 2.42 -14.34
CA LYS A 31 -12.00 2.99 -15.19
C LYS A 31 -13.41 2.74 -14.67
N GLN A 32 -13.62 1.64 -13.95
CA GLN A 32 -14.92 1.23 -13.46
C GLN A 32 -15.27 1.79 -12.08
N ASN A 33 -14.32 2.40 -11.37
CA ASN A 33 -14.54 2.88 -10.01
C ASN A 33 -14.15 4.37 -9.91
N ASP A 34 -15.03 5.14 -9.29
CA ASP A 34 -14.73 6.53 -8.95
C ASP A 34 -13.90 6.58 -7.67
N LEU A 35 -12.57 6.48 -7.84
CA LEU A 35 -11.63 6.51 -6.73
C LEU A 35 -11.52 7.89 -6.08
N SER A 36 -11.97 8.95 -6.74
CA SER A 36 -11.96 10.30 -6.16
C SER A 36 -13.03 10.47 -5.07
N SER A 37 -14.15 9.76 -5.19
CA SER A 37 -15.20 9.73 -4.15
C SER A 37 -14.86 8.82 -2.97
N MET A 38 -14.02 7.80 -3.19
CA MET A 38 -13.50 6.87 -2.16
C MET A 38 -11.97 6.74 -2.30
N PRO A 39 -11.20 7.73 -1.83
CA PRO A 39 -9.75 7.73 -2.01
C PRO A 39 -9.08 6.53 -1.36
N ILE A 40 -8.07 6.01 -2.04
CA ILE A 40 -7.27 4.89 -1.57
C ILE A 40 -6.47 5.32 -0.32
N GLY A 41 -6.65 4.61 0.79
CA GLY A 41 -5.91 4.84 2.03
C GLY A 41 -4.85 3.80 2.33
N PHE A 42 -5.06 2.57 1.83
CA PHE A 42 -4.17 1.45 2.08
C PHE A 42 -4.11 0.53 0.86
N VAL A 43 -2.91 0.02 0.55
CA VAL A 43 -2.71 -1.01 -0.49
C VAL A 43 -1.77 -2.08 0.04
N ALA A 44 -2.19 -3.34 0.01
CA ALA A 44 -1.32 -4.47 0.27
C ALA A 44 -0.85 -5.08 -1.05
N PHE A 45 0.45 -5.28 -1.16
CA PHE A 45 1.11 -5.99 -2.24
C PHE A 45 1.57 -7.34 -1.69
N ASP A 46 1.22 -8.40 -2.38
CA ASP A 46 1.60 -9.79 -2.08
C ASP A 46 1.88 -10.44 -3.44
N MET A 47 3.02 -10.04 -4.00
CA MET A 47 3.41 -10.38 -5.37
C MET A 47 4.91 -10.63 -5.44
N ASP A 48 5.32 -11.89 -5.52
CA ASP A 48 6.73 -12.31 -5.53
C ASP A 48 7.57 -11.67 -6.66
N TYR A 49 6.92 -11.34 -7.80
CA TYR A 49 7.64 -10.93 -9.00
C TYR A 49 7.68 -9.42 -9.19
N PHE A 50 8.86 -8.94 -9.59
CA PHE A 50 9.09 -7.54 -9.98
C PHE A 50 8.02 -7.00 -10.95
N THR A 51 7.73 -7.74 -12.01
CA THR A 51 6.82 -7.28 -13.07
C THR A 51 5.39 -7.07 -12.56
N SER A 52 4.91 -7.97 -11.70
CA SER A 52 3.57 -7.88 -11.11
C SER A 52 3.49 -6.69 -10.16
N THR A 53 4.44 -6.56 -9.24
CA THR A 53 4.51 -5.44 -8.29
C THR A 53 4.66 -4.11 -9.01
N TYR A 54 5.55 -4.01 -9.99
CA TYR A 54 5.76 -2.77 -10.74
C TYR A 54 4.52 -2.34 -11.53
N ASN A 55 3.77 -3.29 -12.09
CA ASN A 55 2.50 -3.00 -12.75
C ASN A 55 1.42 -2.58 -11.74
N ALA A 56 1.36 -3.19 -10.56
CA ALA A 56 0.42 -2.81 -9.53
C ALA A 56 0.71 -1.41 -8.95
N LEU A 57 1.99 -1.03 -8.81
CA LEU A 57 2.41 0.30 -8.35
C LEU A 57 1.93 1.44 -9.26
N LYS A 58 1.52 1.15 -10.51
CA LYS A 58 0.90 2.14 -11.39
C LYS A 58 -0.38 2.75 -10.85
N ILE A 59 -1.01 2.13 -9.85
CA ILE A 59 -2.13 2.74 -9.13
C ILE A 59 -1.78 4.10 -8.54
N PHE A 60 -0.52 4.32 -8.17
CA PHE A 60 -0.02 5.58 -7.66
C PHE A 60 0.39 6.60 -8.73
N ASN A 61 0.18 6.27 -10.00
CA ASN A 61 0.34 7.23 -11.10
C ASN A 61 -0.96 8.01 -11.40
N LEU A 62 -2.04 7.69 -10.69
CA LEU A 62 -3.31 8.40 -10.78
C LEU A 62 -3.19 9.82 -10.22
N ASP A 63 -4.20 10.64 -10.55
CA ASP A 63 -4.32 11.97 -9.96
C ASP A 63 -4.42 11.89 -8.43
N SER A 64 -3.87 12.89 -7.74
CA SER A 64 -3.75 12.92 -6.29
C SER A 64 -5.09 12.81 -5.55
N CYS A 65 -6.21 13.18 -6.18
CA CYS A 65 -7.54 13.04 -5.59
C CYS A 65 -7.99 11.56 -5.42
N ASN A 66 -7.31 10.60 -6.06
CA ASN A 66 -7.68 9.20 -6.01
C ASN A 66 -7.11 8.46 -4.78
N TYR A 67 -6.34 9.12 -3.94
CA TYR A 67 -5.83 8.57 -2.69
C TYR A 67 -5.72 9.64 -1.61
N ILE A 68 -5.64 9.22 -0.35
CA ILE A 68 -5.41 10.12 0.78
C ILE A 68 -3.98 10.72 0.70
N PRO A 69 -3.69 11.84 1.38
CA PRO A 69 -2.39 12.52 1.27
C PRO A 69 -1.16 11.65 1.55
N ARG A 70 -1.32 10.63 2.38
CA ARG A 70 -0.24 9.71 2.79
C ARG A 70 -0.76 8.28 2.89
N PRO A 71 -1.09 7.62 1.75
CA PRO A 71 -1.55 6.25 1.79
C PRO A 71 -0.44 5.33 2.29
N ILE A 72 -0.84 4.36 3.09
CA ILE A 72 0.06 3.33 3.60
C ILE A 72 0.06 2.15 2.65
N THR A 73 1.22 1.56 2.45
CA THR A 73 1.39 0.34 1.66
C THR A 73 2.04 -0.75 2.50
N TYR A 74 1.67 -1.97 2.24
CA TYR A 74 2.28 -3.17 2.81
C TYR A 74 2.83 -4.04 1.69
N PHE A 75 4.04 -4.53 1.86
CA PHE A 75 4.71 -5.44 0.94
C PHE A 75 5.12 -6.71 1.69
N ASP A 76 4.64 -7.87 1.25
CA ASP A 76 4.83 -9.11 2.00
C ASP A 76 6.26 -9.66 1.91
N ASP A 77 6.90 -9.53 0.77
CA ASP A 77 8.19 -10.16 0.49
C ASP A 77 9.42 -9.27 0.66
N LEU A 78 9.25 -8.00 1.04
CA LEU A 78 10.38 -7.07 1.21
C LEU A 78 11.49 -7.57 2.15
N SER A 79 11.15 -8.41 3.12
CA SER A 79 12.10 -8.90 4.10
C SER A 79 12.95 -10.06 3.61
N PHE A 80 12.58 -10.68 2.50
CA PHE A 80 13.20 -11.90 1.97
C PHE A 80 13.86 -11.70 0.62
N SER A 81 13.53 -10.62 -0.09
CA SER A 81 14.12 -10.30 -1.39
C SER A 81 15.35 -9.41 -1.26
N SER A 82 16.27 -9.54 -2.20
CA SER A 82 17.37 -8.60 -2.36
C SER A 82 16.85 -7.28 -2.95
N GLU A 83 17.64 -6.20 -2.82
CA GLU A 83 17.29 -4.90 -3.43
C GLU A 83 17.25 -4.92 -4.98
N TYR A 84 17.64 -6.03 -5.59
CA TYR A 84 17.75 -6.21 -7.04
C TYR A 84 16.68 -7.13 -7.62
N GLU A 85 15.69 -7.53 -6.82
CA GLU A 85 14.63 -8.45 -7.27
C GLU A 85 13.30 -8.15 -6.59
N GLY A 86 12.23 -8.79 -7.10
CA GLY A 86 10.88 -8.79 -6.51
C GLY A 86 10.34 -7.40 -6.21
N GLU A 87 9.69 -7.29 -5.07
CA GLU A 87 9.07 -6.06 -4.59
C GLU A 87 10.08 -4.95 -4.30
N SER A 88 11.27 -5.30 -3.79
CA SER A 88 12.33 -4.32 -3.48
C SER A 88 12.80 -3.57 -4.72
N LEU A 89 13.06 -4.29 -5.81
CA LEU A 89 13.43 -3.69 -7.09
C LEU A 89 12.27 -2.85 -7.66
N ALA A 90 11.03 -3.32 -7.53
CA ALA A 90 9.87 -2.59 -8.03
C ALA A 90 9.70 -1.23 -7.35
N ILE A 91 9.87 -1.16 -6.03
CA ILE A 91 9.86 0.10 -5.26
C ILE A 91 11.00 1.01 -5.70
N LYS A 92 12.20 0.47 -5.84
CA LYS A 92 13.39 1.22 -6.29
C LYS A 92 13.17 1.85 -7.66
N GLU A 93 12.67 1.08 -8.63
CA GLU A 93 12.39 1.58 -9.98
C GLU A 93 11.20 2.56 -9.98
N PHE A 94 10.16 2.31 -9.19
CA PHE A 94 9.06 3.27 -9.01
C PHE A 94 9.61 4.60 -8.48
N ASN A 95 10.39 4.57 -7.41
CA ASN A 95 10.98 5.75 -6.80
C ASN A 95 11.91 6.52 -7.76
N LYS A 96 12.64 5.82 -8.62
CA LYS A 96 13.52 6.44 -9.61
C LYS A 96 12.71 7.20 -10.67
N ASN A 97 11.61 6.61 -11.14
CA ASN A 97 10.86 7.07 -12.29
C ASN A 97 9.68 7.99 -11.96
N ASN A 98 9.35 8.18 -10.70
CA ASN A 98 8.19 8.97 -10.26
C ASN A 98 8.59 10.15 -9.37
N LYS A 99 7.79 11.22 -9.39
CA LYS A 99 7.91 12.34 -8.45
C LYS A 99 7.49 11.92 -7.04
N ARG A 100 6.45 11.08 -6.95
CA ARG A 100 5.98 10.47 -5.71
C ARG A 100 6.95 9.40 -5.26
N LYS A 101 7.13 9.27 -3.95
CA LYS A 101 8.10 8.34 -3.38
C LYS A 101 7.45 7.43 -2.35
N LEU A 102 7.81 6.17 -2.41
CA LEU A 102 7.54 5.18 -1.38
C LEU A 102 8.73 5.12 -0.43
N SER A 103 8.52 5.34 0.84
CA SER A 103 9.56 5.25 1.87
C SER A 103 9.11 4.38 3.04
N PRO A 104 10.00 3.61 3.66
CA PRO A 104 9.68 2.86 4.87
C PRO A 104 9.17 3.78 5.97
N ILE A 105 8.21 3.30 6.76
CA ILE A 105 7.75 4.00 7.97
C ILE A 105 8.72 3.65 9.09
N GLY A 106 9.77 4.49 9.26
CA GLY A 106 10.89 4.23 10.16
C GLY A 106 10.48 4.05 11.63
N GLU A 107 9.63 4.93 12.14
CA GLU A 107 9.15 4.86 13.52
C GLU A 107 8.40 3.56 13.82
N LEU A 108 7.58 3.08 12.88
CA LEU A 108 6.87 1.81 13.05
C LEU A 108 7.85 0.63 13.11
N ALA A 109 8.91 0.66 12.31
CA ALA A 109 9.96 -0.35 12.32
C ALA A 109 10.73 -0.36 13.66
N GLU A 110 11.06 0.81 14.20
CA GLU A 110 11.74 0.95 15.49
C GLU A 110 10.84 0.53 16.65
N TYR A 111 9.58 0.96 16.65
CA TYR A 111 8.63 0.62 17.72
C TYR A 111 8.39 -0.89 17.81
N LEU A 112 8.21 -1.54 16.67
CA LEU A 112 8.04 -2.99 16.61
C LEU A 112 9.33 -3.74 16.99
N SER A 113 10.52 -3.16 16.76
CA SER A 113 11.79 -3.77 17.12
C SER A 113 12.05 -3.84 18.63
N LEU A 114 11.50 -2.89 19.40
CA LEU A 114 11.66 -2.84 20.87
C LEU A 114 10.94 -4.00 21.58
N PHE A 115 9.87 -4.51 21.01
CA PHE A 115 9.07 -5.55 21.65
C PHE A 115 9.49 -6.98 21.30
N TRP A 116 10.00 -7.22 20.06
CA TRP A 116 10.41 -8.58 19.64
C TRP A 116 11.35 -8.51 18.44
N LYS A 117 12.52 -9.10 18.51
CA LYS A 117 13.47 -9.19 17.38
C LYS A 117 12.87 -9.73 16.09
N ARG A 118 11.78 -10.47 16.19
CA ARG A 118 11.02 -11.06 15.06
C ARG A 118 10.18 -10.03 14.31
N TRP A 119 9.87 -8.86 14.91
CA TRP A 119 8.99 -7.84 14.34
C TRP A 119 9.74 -6.75 13.55
N ILE A 120 11.06 -6.72 13.62
CA ILE A 120 11.90 -5.83 12.80
C ILE A 120 11.61 -6.05 11.31
N PHE A 121 11.38 -7.30 10.90
CA PHE A 121 11.06 -7.65 9.52
C PHE A 121 9.68 -7.12 9.09
N LEU A 122 8.71 -7.08 9.99
CA LEU A 122 7.36 -6.54 9.68
C LEU A 122 7.39 -5.03 9.49
N GLY A 123 8.15 -4.29 10.28
CA GLY A 123 8.27 -2.84 10.14
C GLY A 123 8.80 -2.40 8.78
N LYS A 124 9.71 -3.17 8.20
CA LYS A 124 10.26 -2.89 6.86
C LYS A 124 9.26 -3.09 5.73
N ARG A 125 8.18 -3.84 5.95
CA ARG A 125 7.14 -4.11 4.96
C ARG A 125 6.19 -2.93 4.76
N PHE A 126 6.08 -2.04 5.75
CA PHE A 126 5.22 -0.88 5.66
C PHE A 126 5.95 0.31 5.05
N HIS A 127 5.35 0.87 4.02
CA HIS A 127 5.82 2.09 3.38
C HIS A 127 4.70 3.12 3.34
N MET A 128 5.08 4.37 3.22
CA MET A 128 4.17 5.48 2.99
C MET A 128 4.48 6.11 1.64
N LEU A 129 3.43 6.35 0.86
CA LEU A 129 3.55 7.14 -0.34
C LEU A 129 3.59 8.62 0.04
N THR A 130 4.63 9.31 -0.38
CA THR A 130 4.77 10.75 -0.22
C THR A 130 4.49 11.44 -1.54
N ASP A 131 3.45 12.26 -1.58
CA ASP A 131 3.09 13.11 -2.71
C ASP A 131 3.00 14.56 -2.27
N HIS A 132 4.09 15.31 -2.43
CA HIS A 132 4.14 16.73 -2.08
C HIS A 132 3.20 17.60 -2.94
N THR A 133 2.68 17.07 -4.04
CA THR A 133 1.75 17.79 -4.92
C THR A 133 0.29 17.56 -4.56
N HIS A 134 0.02 16.70 -3.58
CA HIS A 134 -1.34 16.41 -3.14
C HIS A 134 -1.97 17.68 -2.52
N PRO A 135 -3.20 18.08 -2.93
CA PRO A 135 -3.83 19.33 -2.44
C PRO A 135 -3.93 19.41 -0.92
N LYS A 136 -4.13 18.29 -0.26
CA LYS A 136 -4.25 18.15 1.19
C LYS A 136 -2.96 17.74 1.92
N TYR A 137 -1.81 17.76 1.25
CA TYR A 137 -0.57 17.28 1.85
C TYR A 137 -0.15 18.05 3.11
N ASN A 138 -0.40 19.36 3.13
CA ASN A 138 -0.06 20.28 4.22
C ASN A 138 -1.27 20.64 5.10
N GLU A 139 -2.45 20.05 4.85
CA GLU A 139 -3.56 20.24 5.78
C GLU A 139 -3.15 19.67 7.14
N LYS A 140 -3.20 20.51 8.16
CA LYS A 140 -3.11 20.05 9.55
C LYS A 140 -4.37 19.26 9.81
N TYR A 141 -4.23 17.93 9.95
CA TYR A 141 -5.29 17.15 10.56
C TYR A 141 -5.45 17.72 11.96
N GLU A 142 -6.68 18.10 12.33
CA GLU A 142 -6.97 18.48 13.70
C GLU A 142 -6.50 17.35 14.60
N ASP A 143 -5.70 17.67 15.62
CA ASP A 143 -5.00 16.72 16.50
C ASP A 143 -5.94 15.71 17.22
N THR A 144 -7.23 15.93 17.14
CA THR A 144 -8.30 15.12 17.75
C THR A 144 -8.34 13.67 17.24
N ILE A 145 -7.91 13.39 16.02
CA ILE A 145 -7.97 12.01 15.47
C ILE A 145 -6.71 11.22 15.84
N ALA A 146 -5.57 11.86 15.96
CA ALA A 146 -4.32 11.21 16.34
C ALA A 146 -4.33 10.74 17.80
N LEU A 147 -4.99 11.48 18.69
CA LEU A 147 -5.13 11.13 20.12
C LEU A 147 -6.08 9.96 20.39
N GLN A 148 -7.08 9.72 19.54
CA GLN A 148 -8.02 8.59 19.72
C GLN A 148 -7.41 7.22 19.44
N ILE A 149 -6.34 7.13 18.66
CA ILE A 149 -5.67 5.84 18.36
C ILE A 149 -4.72 5.41 19.48
N CYS A 150 -4.22 6.32 20.30
CA CYS A 150 -3.29 6.03 21.39
C CYS A 150 -3.96 5.68 22.74
N MET A 151 -5.27 5.80 22.87
CA MET A 151 -5.97 5.62 24.15
C MET A 151 -6.85 4.36 24.26
N ILE A 152 -6.66 3.38 23.37
CA ILE A 152 -7.31 2.07 23.50
C ILE A 152 -6.28 1.04 23.97
N ASN A 153 -5.76 1.25 25.17
CA ASN A 153 -5.06 0.23 25.95
C ASN A 153 -5.15 0.60 27.43
N ASP A 154 -6.27 0.25 28.04
CA ASP A 154 -6.37 -0.12 29.46
C ASP A 154 -7.38 -1.25 29.61
#